data_5865789a406fa8a043829e747fc9c913
#
_entry.id   5865789a406fa8a043829e747fc9c913
#
_cell.length_a   1.000
_cell.length_b   1.000
_cell.length_c   1.000
_cell.angle_alpha   90.00
_cell.angle_beta   90.00
_cell.angle_gamma   90.00
#
_symmetry.space_group_name_H-M   'P 1'
#
loop_
_entity.id
_entity.type
_entity.pdbx_description
1 polymer ?
#
loop_
_entity_poly.entity_id
_entity_poly.type
_entity_poly.pdbx_seq_one_letter_code
_entity_poly.pdbx_strand_id
1 'polypeptide(L)'
;MKTTILTYRTIIQKDGKYYRGYVPVLRGCHTQGATIEETQKNLREAIIGYLMSMKKHNEPISQENGFESVETFDLTRLFPEGKFFSYA
;
A
#
# COMPACT_ATOMS: atom_id res chain seq x y z
N MET A 1 15.26 1.09 -27.31
CA MET A 1 15.45 1.26 -25.87
C MET A 1 14.55 0.29 -25.10
N LYS A 2 15.10 -0.36 -24.11
CA LYS A 2 14.36 -1.32 -23.31
C LYS A 2 13.63 -0.60 -22.16
N THR A 3 12.34 -0.83 -22.05
CA THR A 3 11.52 -0.25 -20.98
C THR A 3 11.45 -1.22 -19.81
N THR A 4 11.70 -0.72 -18.62
CA THR A 4 11.55 -1.48 -17.38
C THR A 4 10.45 -0.87 -16.54
N ILE A 5 9.45 -1.67 -16.21
CA ILE A 5 8.30 -1.20 -15.46
C ILE A 5 8.19 -2.00 -14.16
N LEU A 6 8.04 -1.28 -13.05
CA LEU A 6 7.82 -1.89 -11.74
C LEU A 6 6.45 -1.47 -11.22
N THR A 7 5.80 -2.39 -10.55
CA THR A 7 4.51 -2.15 -9.92
C THR A 7 4.65 -2.36 -8.43
N TYR A 8 4.13 -1.43 -7.65
CA TYR A 8 4.15 -1.51 -6.19
C TYR A 8 2.75 -1.47 -5.63
N ARG A 9 2.51 -2.32 -4.63
CA ARG A 9 1.31 -2.25 -3.82
C ARG A 9 1.47 -1.10 -2.84
N THR A 10 0.44 -0.25 -2.77
CA THR A 10 0.40 0.87 -1.83
C THR A 10 -0.77 0.69 -0.88
N ILE A 11 -0.59 1.11 0.36
CA ILE A 11 -1.63 1.00 1.37
C ILE A 11 -1.88 2.38 1.96
N ILE A 12 -3.15 2.75 2.04
CA ILE A 12 -3.57 4.00 2.66
C ILE A 12 -4.56 3.66 3.77
N GLN A 13 -4.28 4.15 4.97
CA GLN A 13 -5.09 3.88 6.14
C GLN A 13 -5.41 5.19 6.85
N LYS A 14 -6.60 5.27 7.40
CA LYS A 14 -6.98 6.41 8.22
C LYS A 14 -6.21 6.37 9.53
N ASP A 15 -5.66 7.53 9.92
CA ASP A 15 -4.89 7.69 11.15
C ASP A 15 -5.32 8.98 11.84
N GLY A 16 -6.32 8.87 12.71
CA GLY A 16 -6.92 10.03 13.34
C GLY A 16 -7.60 10.94 12.33
N LYS A 17 -7.16 12.18 12.26
CA LYS A 17 -7.71 13.19 11.32
C LYS A 17 -7.06 13.12 9.94
N TYR A 18 -6.01 12.32 9.80
CA TYR A 18 -5.21 12.26 8.59
C TYR A 18 -5.27 10.85 8.02
N TYR A 19 -4.67 10.71 6.84
CA TYR A 19 -4.45 9.42 6.22
C TYR A 19 -2.96 9.17 6.12
N ARG A 20 -2.57 7.94 6.36
CA ARG A 20 -1.18 7.50 6.24
C ARG A 20 -1.07 6.56 5.05
N GLY A 21 -0.03 6.77 4.24
CA GLY A 21 0.25 5.91 3.10
C GLY A 21 1.64 5.32 3.18
N TYR A 22 1.78 4.08 2.72
CA TYR A 22 3.09 3.43 2.71
C TYR A 22 3.14 2.32 1.67
N VAL A 23 4.37 1.91 1.37
CA VAL A 23 4.64 0.83 0.42
C VAL A 23 5.32 -0.30 1.21
N PRO A 24 4.63 -1.44 1.40
CA PRO A 24 5.19 -2.51 2.24
C PRO A 24 6.57 -2.99 1.83
N VAL A 25 6.85 -3.09 0.54
CA VAL A 25 8.12 -3.63 0.05
C VAL A 25 9.25 -2.58 0.05
N LEU A 26 8.91 -1.30 0.14
CA LEU A 26 9.90 -0.22 0.21
C LEU A 26 10.00 0.28 1.65
N ARG A 27 10.96 -0.28 2.38
CA ARG A 27 11.13 0.02 3.80
C ARG A 27 11.37 1.52 4.02
N GLY A 28 10.57 2.11 4.90
CA GLY A 28 10.68 3.53 5.22
C GLY A 28 10.00 4.46 4.24
N CYS A 29 9.41 3.95 3.16
CA CYS A 29 8.69 4.77 2.20
C CYS A 29 7.25 4.97 2.67
N HIS A 30 6.98 6.11 3.28
CA HIS A 30 5.66 6.44 3.82
C HIS A 30 5.39 7.93 3.70
N THR A 31 4.12 8.30 3.83
CA THR A 31 3.68 9.68 3.79
C THR A 31 2.35 9.83 4.52
N GLN A 32 1.82 11.03 4.54
CA GLN A 32 0.49 11.29 5.07
C GLN A 32 -0.18 12.41 4.27
N GLY A 33 -1.48 12.56 4.45
CA GLY A 33 -2.25 13.62 3.83
C GLY A 33 -3.59 13.78 4.52
N ALA A 34 -4.27 14.88 4.23
CA ALA A 34 -5.57 15.19 4.83
C ALA A 34 -6.70 14.38 4.19
N THR A 35 -6.52 13.93 2.97
CA THR A 35 -7.49 13.11 2.23
C THR A 35 -6.79 11.92 1.61
N ILE A 36 -7.58 10.93 1.15
CA ILE A 36 -7.03 9.77 0.44
C ILE A 36 -6.30 10.22 -0.82
N GLU A 37 -6.91 11.11 -1.58
CA GLU A 37 -6.35 11.59 -2.85
C GLU A 37 -5.03 12.33 -2.63
N GLU A 38 -4.98 13.17 -1.61
CA GLU A 38 -3.75 13.88 -1.26
C GLU A 38 -2.66 12.91 -0.83
N THR A 39 -3.04 11.90 -0.03
CA THR A 39 -2.10 10.88 0.44
C THR A 39 -1.56 10.07 -0.74
N GLN A 40 -2.42 9.72 -1.71
CA GLN A 40 -1.97 9.03 -2.93
C GLN A 40 -0.95 9.85 -3.71
N LYS A 41 -1.22 11.14 -3.87
CA LYS A 41 -0.31 12.04 -4.57
C LYS A 41 1.03 12.14 -3.82
N ASN A 42 0.96 12.34 -2.52
CA ASN A 42 2.17 12.46 -1.69
C ASN A 42 2.96 11.15 -1.69
N LEU A 43 2.28 10.01 -1.67
CA LEU A 43 2.94 8.72 -1.70
C LEU A 43 3.65 8.48 -3.03
N ARG A 44 3.02 8.87 -4.14
CA ARG A 44 3.66 8.76 -5.45
C ARG A 44 4.97 9.55 -5.48
N GLU A 45 4.96 10.77 -4.96
CA GLU A 45 6.15 11.60 -4.89
C GLU A 45 7.22 10.97 -3.99
N ALA A 46 6.80 10.39 -2.86
CA ALA A 46 7.71 9.71 -1.95
C ALA A 46 8.36 8.49 -2.61
N ILE A 47 7.59 7.73 -3.39
CA ILE A 47 8.12 6.56 -4.12
C ILE A 47 9.16 7.01 -5.15
N ILE A 48 8.85 8.05 -5.91
CA ILE A 48 9.78 8.57 -6.91
C ILE A 48 11.10 8.97 -6.25
N GLY A 49 11.04 9.74 -5.17
CA GLY A 49 12.22 10.14 -4.44
C GLY A 49 13.01 8.97 -3.87
N TYR A 50 12.30 7.97 -3.36
CA TYR A 50 12.90 6.77 -2.82
C TYR A 50 13.67 5.99 -3.90
N LEU A 51 13.05 5.80 -5.06
CA LEU A 51 13.69 5.08 -6.17
C LEU A 51 14.89 5.85 -6.71
N MET A 52 14.79 7.16 -6.79
CA MET A 52 15.92 8.00 -7.24
C MET A 52 17.08 7.91 -6.26
N SER A 53 16.79 7.89 -4.97
CA SER A 53 17.81 7.75 -3.93
C SER A 53 18.50 6.39 -4.01
N MET A 54 17.76 5.32 -4.22
CA MET A 54 18.33 3.98 -4.36
C MET A 54 19.27 3.92 -5.55
N LYS A 55 18.86 4.47 -6.68
CA LYS A 55 19.70 4.51 -7.87
C LYS A 55 20.98 5.31 -7.61
N LYS A 56 20.85 6.45 -6.97
CA LYS A 56 22.00 7.32 -6.66
C LYS A 56 23.05 6.61 -5.80
N HIS A 57 22.59 5.78 -4.86
CA HIS A 57 23.47 5.06 -3.95
C HIS A 57 23.80 3.65 -4.43
N ASN A 58 23.44 3.31 -5.66
CA ASN A 58 23.68 2.00 -6.26
C ASN A 58 23.10 0.85 -5.42
N GLU A 59 21.96 1.11 -4.77
CA GLU A 59 21.25 0.08 -4.02
C GLU A 59 20.30 -0.69 -4.92
N PRO A 60 20.15 -1.99 -4.71
CA PRO A 60 19.17 -2.76 -5.50
C PRO A 60 17.76 -2.28 -5.22
N ILE A 61 16.99 -2.07 -6.28
CA ILE A 61 15.60 -1.62 -6.15
C ILE A 61 14.73 -2.82 -5.78
N SER A 62 14.05 -2.73 -4.65
CA SER A 62 13.17 -3.79 -4.18
C SER A 62 11.94 -3.92 -5.07
N GLN A 63 11.47 -5.13 -5.28
CA GLN A 63 10.32 -5.45 -6.12
C GLN A 63 9.30 -6.25 -5.34
N GLU A 64 8.05 -6.21 -5.81
CA GLU A 64 7.02 -7.10 -5.29
C GLU A 64 7.33 -8.54 -5.72
N ASN A 65 7.35 -9.44 -4.75
CA ASN A 65 7.71 -10.85 -4.99
C ASN A 65 6.54 -11.81 -4.85
N GLY A 66 5.43 -11.36 -4.34
CA GLY A 66 4.27 -12.19 -4.15
C GLY A 66 3.18 -11.82 -5.13
N PHE A 67 2.07 -12.50 -5.00
CA PHE A 67 0.87 -12.05 -5.68
C PHE A 67 -0.20 -11.72 -4.64
N GLU A 68 -1.13 -10.90 -5.05
CA GLU A 68 -2.15 -10.37 -4.15
C GLU A 68 -3.53 -10.77 -4.67
N SER A 69 -4.40 -11.15 -3.75
CA SER A 69 -5.77 -11.45 -4.10
C SER A 69 -6.72 -10.82 -3.11
N VAL A 70 -7.97 -10.69 -3.51
CA VAL A 70 -9.03 -10.20 -2.65
C VAL A 70 -10.02 -11.35 -2.45
N GLU A 71 -10.31 -11.66 -1.20
CA GLU A 71 -11.26 -12.70 -0.85
C GLU A 71 -12.50 -12.07 -0.25
N THR A 72 -13.67 -12.57 -0.62
CA THR A 72 -14.94 -12.07 -0.12
C THR A 72 -15.69 -13.19 0.57
N PHE A 73 -16.18 -12.92 1.77
CA PHE A 73 -16.88 -13.91 2.57
C PHE A 73 -18.27 -13.41 2.93
N ASP A 74 -19.27 -14.25 2.71
CA ASP A 74 -20.64 -13.98 3.16
C ASP A 74 -20.82 -14.63 4.52
N LEU A 75 -20.79 -13.84 5.57
CA LEU A 75 -20.90 -14.34 6.94
C LEU A 75 -22.26 -14.96 7.22
N THR A 76 -23.30 -14.50 6.53
CA THR A 76 -24.64 -15.08 6.67
C THR A 76 -24.65 -16.54 6.22
N ARG A 77 -23.90 -16.86 5.18
CA ARG A 77 -23.79 -18.24 4.67
C ARG A 77 -22.90 -19.11 5.54
N LEU A 78 -21.81 -18.52 6.05
CA LEU A 78 -20.89 -19.25 6.94
C LEU A 78 -21.52 -19.52 8.31
N PHE A 79 -22.34 -18.59 8.80
CA PHE A 79 -22.97 -18.69 10.11
C PHE A 79 -24.49 -18.51 9.96
N PRO A 80 -25.20 -19.56 9.51
CA PRO A 80 -26.64 -19.46 9.22
C PRO A 80 -27.50 -19.05 10.41
N GLU A 81 -27.03 -19.29 11.64
CA GLU A 81 -27.76 -18.90 12.85
C GLU A 81 -27.76 -17.39 13.06
N GLY A 82 -27.03 -16.64 12.25
CA GLY A 82 -26.93 -15.20 12.41
C GLY A 82 -26.15 -14.75 13.63
N LYS A 83 -25.34 -15.63 14.18
CA LYS A 83 -24.53 -15.32 15.36
C LYS A 83 -23.10 -15.02 14.94
N PHE A 84 -22.78 -13.75 14.92
CA PHE A 84 -21.42 -13.30 14.64
C PHE A 84 -20.85 -12.68 15.89
N PHE A 85 -19.57 -12.89 16.10
CA PHE A 85 -18.84 -12.11 17.07
C PHE A 85 -18.50 -10.76 16.45
N SER A 86 -18.15 -9.79 17.27
CA SER A 86 -17.76 -8.48 16.76
C SER A 86 -16.52 -8.60 15.89
N TYR A 87 -16.45 -7.76 14.86
CA TYR A 87 -15.28 -7.67 13.98
C TYR A 87 -14.90 -6.21 13.81
N ALA A 88 -13.63 -5.98 13.57
CA ALA A 88 -13.10 -4.63 13.46
C ALA A 88 -12.83 -4.25 12.02
#